data_d1c56e59b2468ef3b02d438f202471e5
#
_entry.id   d1c56e59b2468ef3b02d438f202471e5
#
_cell.length_a   1.000
_cell.length_b   1.000
_cell.length_c   1.000
_cell.angle_alpha   90.00
_cell.angle_beta   90.00
_cell.angle_gamma   90.00
#
_symmetry.space_group_name_H-M   'P 1'
#
loop_
_entity.id
_entity.type
_entity.pdbx_description
1 polymer ?
#
loop_
_entity_poly.entity_id
_entity_poly.type
_entity_poly.pdbx_seq_one_letter_code
_entity_poly.pdbx_strand_id
1 'polypeptide(L)'
;YPREQARVQPRFHGRHQLNRYADGLEKCIGCELCAWACPADAILVEAGSNTPEAQYSPGERFGRVYQINYLRCIFCGMCMEACPTRALTMSNDFELAVYDRAADIYEKQDLLVPLKEGMLAAPHPMVEGLCDGDYYRGEVTGPTQTQIDWVKEHRPDDPTIASAEAAAKEARR
;
A
#
# COMPACT_ATOMS: atom_id res chain seq x y z
N TYR A 1 6.61 -21.29 -18.45
CA TYR A 1 6.22 -21.20 -17.05
C TYR A 1 6.54 -22.53 -16.35
N PRO A 2 7.16 -22.53 -15.19
CA PRO A 2 7.54 -21.40 -14.33
C PRO A 2 8.94 -20.81 -14.61
N ARG A 3 9.70 -21.31 -15.59
CA ARG A 3 11.08 -20.86 -15.89
C ARG A 3 11.13 -19.42 -16.40
N GLU A 4 10.11 -19.01 -17.13
CA GLU A 4 9.92 -17.65 -17.59
C GLU A 4 8.55 -17.16 -17.13
N GLN A 5 8.51 -16.05 -16.40
CA GLN A 5 7.28 -15.40 -15.96
C GLN A 5 6.80 -14.43 -17.03
N ALA A 6 5.47 -14.31 -17.18
CA ALA A 6 4.89 -13.30 -18.04
C ALA A 6 5.26 -11.90 -17.54
N ARG A 7 5.63 -11.01 -18.44
CA ARG A 7 5.86 -9.59 -18.11
C ARG A 7 4.56 -8.97 -17.64
N VAL A 8 4.57 -8.49 -16.41
CA VAL A 8 3.46 -7.77 -15.80
C VAL A 8 3.60 -6.29 -16.11
N GLN A 9 2.50 -5.62 -16.47
CA GLN A 9 2.50 -4.18 -16.70
C GLN A 9 2.72 -3.42 -15.39
N PRO A 10 3.39 -2.24 -15.39
CA PRO A 10 3.67 -1.47 -14.15
C PRO A 10 2.43 -1.10 -13.34
N ARG A 11 1.28 -0.90 -13.98
CA ARG A 11 -0.01 -0.59 -13.32
C ARG A 11 -0.89 -1.83 -13.13
N PHE A 12 -0.31 -3.01 -13.13
CA PHE A 12 -1.07 -4.22 -12.88
C PHE A 12 -1.62 -4.24 -11.45
N HIS A 13 -2.85 -4.67 -11.29
CA HIS A 13 -3.51 -4.84 -10.02
C HIS A 13 -3.30 -6.28 -9.51
N GLY A 14 -2.15 -6.53 -8.91
CA GLY A 14 -1.85 -7.80 -8.28
C GLY A 14 -2.21 -7.82 -6.79
N ARG A 15 -1.48 -8.58 -6.00
CA ARG A 15 -1.74 -8.74 -4.57
C ARG A 15 -1.69 -7.39 -3.83
N HIS A 16 -2.63 -7.19 -2.93
CA HIS A 16 -2.64 -6.02 -2.04
C HIS A 16 -1.47 -6.07 -1.05
N GLN A 17 -1.01 -4.90 -0.65
CA GLN A 17 -0.06 -4.73 0.45
C GLN A 17 -0.42 -3.52 1.30
N LEU A 18 -0.21 -3.65 2.60
CA LEU A 18 -0.31 -2.56 3.56
C LEU A 18 1.08 -1.96 3.79
N ASN A 19 1.19 -0.65 3.63
CA ASN A 19 2.46 0.06 3.68
C ASN A 19 2.77 0.59 5.09
N ARG A 20 4.06 0.83 5.32
CA ARG A 20 4.60 1.47 6.53
C ARG A 20 5.20 2.82 6.20
N TYR A 21 5.33 3.65 7.22
CA TYR A 21 6.20 4.83 7.19
C TYR A 21 7.67 4.43 7.28
N ALA A 22 8.57 5.38 7.07
CA ALA A 22 10.01 5.12 7.07
C ALA A 22 10.54 4.64 8.43
N ASP A 23 9.88 5.01 9.53
CA ASP A 23 10.19 4.58 10.89
C ASP A 23 9.66 3.18 11.24
N GLY A 24 8.79 2.61 10.41
CA GLY A 24 8.18 1.30 10.60
C GLY A 24 6.74 1.34 11.12
N LEU A 25 6.20 2.48 11.52
CA LEU A 25 4.79 2.63 11.87
C LEU A 25 3.89 2.34 10.66
N GLU A 26 2.71 1.82 10.94
CA GLU A 26 1.74 1.46 9.91
C GLU A 26 1.03 2.70 9.36
N LYS A 27 0.81 2.75 8.05
CA LYS A 27 0.03 3.83 7.43
C LYS A 27 -1.48 3.66 7.62
N CYS A 28 -1.96 2.46 7.93
CA CYS A 28 -3.37 2.18 8.09
C CYS A 28 -3.91 2.76 9.40
N ILE A 29 -4.93 3.61 9.30
CA ILE A 29 -5.61 4.25 10.43
C ILE A 29 -6.96 3.59 10.77
N GLY A 30 -7.29 2.46 10.15
CA GLY A 30 -8.54 1.75 10.41
C GLY A 30 -9.79 2.57 10.09
N CYS A 31 -9.78 3.37 9.02
CA CYS A 31 -10.92 4.24 8.65
C CYS A 31 -12.05 3.52 7.92
N GLU A 32 -11.86 2.25 7.53
CA GLU A 32 -12.83 1.38 6.85
C GLU A 32 -13.25 1.84 5.43
N LEU A 33 -12.75 2.96 4.91
CA LEU A 33 -13.13 3.48 3.59
C LEU A 33 -12.84 2.48 2.45
N CYS A 34 -11.79 1.67 2.57
CA CYS A 34 -11.49 0.63 1.60
C CYS A 34 -12.53 -0.50 1.62
N ALA A 35 -13.07 -0.86 2.78
CA ALA A 35 -14.16 -1.83 2.91
C ALA A 35 -15.44 -1.28 2.29
N TRP A 36 -15.79 -0.03 2.58
CA TRP A 36 -16.95 0.65 2.00
C TRP A 36 -16.87 0.79 0.47
N ALA A 37 -15.67 1.02 -0.06
CA ALA A 37 -15.46 1.14 -1.51
C ALA A 37 -15.42 -0.21 -2.23
N CYS A 38 -15.37 -1.33 -1.52
CA CYS A 38 -15.24 -2.64 -2.12
C CYS A 38 -16.56 -3.15 -2.71
N PRO A 39 -16.71 -3.26 -4.04
CA PRO A 39 -17.95 -3.72 -4.66
C PRO A 39 -18.25 -5.21 -4.42
N ALA A 40 -17.23 -5.97 -3.98
CA ALA A 40 -17.33 -7.42 -3.75
C ALA A 40 -17.42 -7.78 -2.27
N ASP A 41 -17.48 -6.80 -1.37
CA ASP A 41 -17.50 -7.00 0.09
C ASP A 41 -16.41 -7.98 0.56
N ALA A 42 -15.19 -7.75 0.04
CA ALA A 42 -14.06 -8.64 0.25
C ALA A 42 -13.16 -8.21 1.42
N ILE A 43 -13.37 -7.02 1.99
CA ILE A 43 -12.45 -6.40 2.97
C ILE A 43 -13.16 -6.24 4.30
N LEU A 44 -12.52 -6.75 5.36
CA LEU A 44 -12.91 -6.51 6.74
C LEU A 44 -11.84 -5.64 7.42
N VAL A 45 -12.25 -4.55 8.05
CA VAL A 45 -11.37 -3.67 8.82
C VAL A 45 -12.02 -3.39 10.17
N GLU A 46 -11.23 -3.50 11.25
CA GLU A 46 -11.61 -3.04 12.57
C GLU A 46 -10.53 -2.11 13.12
N ALA A 47 -10.93 -0.94 13.55
CA ALA A 47 -10.03 0.01 14.17
C ALA A 47 -9.64 -0.41 15.60
N GLY A 48 -8.43 -0.06 15.99
CA GLY A 48 -7.96 -0.03 17.37
C GLY A 48 -7.46 1.37 17.71
N SER A 49 -7.43 1.70 19.00
CA SER A 49 -6.86 2.96 19.49
C SER A 49 -5.39 2.77 19.82
N ASN A 50 -4.56 3.71 19.38
CA ASN A 50 -3.18 3.82 19.84
C ASN A 50 -3.16 4.34 21.29
N THR A 51 -2.19 3.87 22.06
CA THR A 51 -1.87 4.39 23.39
C THR A 51 -0.39 4.81 23.42
N PRO A 52 0.04 5.67 24.37
CA PRO A 52 1.44 6.05 24.46
C PRO A 52 2.40 4.85 24.59
N GLU A 53 1.93 3.76 25.20
CA GLU A 53 2.70 2.53 25.43
C GLU A 53 2.65 1.55 24.26
N ALA A 54 1.64 1.68 23.38
CA ALA A 54 1.40 0.75 22.29
C ALA A 54 0.94 1.49 21.03
N GLN A 55 1.87 2.16 20.37
CA GLN A 55 1.62 2.95 19.17
C GLN A 55 1.98 2.16 17.92
N TYR A 56 0.99 1.90 17.08
CA TYR A 56 1.12 1.16 15.82
C TYR A 56 1.12 2.07 14.59
N SER A 57 0.46 3.23 14.69
CA SER A 57 0.41 4.26 13.65
C SER A 57 0.64 5.64 14.26
N PRO A 58 0.98 6.68 13.48
CA PRO A 58 1.22 8.02 14.02
C PRO A 58 -0.01 8.70 14.64
N GLY A 59 -1.22 8.31 14.22
CA GLY A 59 -2.46 8.92 14.67
C GLY A 59 -3.07 8.27 15.92
N GLU A 60 -4.31 8.63 16.21
CA GLU A 60 -5.08 8.10 17.35
C GLU A 60 -5.53 6.65 17.14
N ARG A 61 -5.66 6.22 15.89
CA ARG A 61 -6.21 4.91 15.51
C ARG A 61 -5.30 4.17 14.54
N PHE A 62 -5.40 2.85 14.57
CA PHE A 62 -4.73 1.96 13.61
C PHE A 62 -5.67 0.84 13.17
N GLY A 63 -5.36 0.16 12.08
CA GLY A 63 -6.10 -1.05 11.68
C GLY A 63 -5.72 -2.21 12.61
N ARG A 64 -6.57 -2.50 13.58
CA ARG A 64 -6.37 -3.62 14.53
C ARG A 64 -6.56 -4.95 13.82
N VAL A 65 -7.69 -5.09 13.13
CA VAL A 65 -7.98 -6.21 12.23
C VAL A 65 -8.00 -5.66 10.81
N TYR A 66 -7.36 -6.37 9.91
CA TYR A 66 -7.43 -6.10 8.49
C TYR A 66 -7.40 -7.43 7.76
N GLN A 67 -8.41 -7.70 6.95
CA GLN A 67 -8.53 -8.96 6.24
C GLN A 67 -9.03 -8.72 4.83
N ILE A 68 -8.49 -9.44 3.86
CA ILE A 68 -8.98 -9.48 2.48
C ILE A 68 -9.28 -10.92 2.10
N ASN A 69 -10.52 -11.17 1.69
CA ASN A 69 -10.93 -12.44 1.13
C ASN A 69 -10.70 -12.43 -0.39
N TYR A 70 -9.60 -13.06 -0.83
CA TYR A 70 -9.25 -13.13 -2.25
C TYR A 70 -10.19 -14.00 -3.08
N LEU A 71 -11.00 -14.87 -2.45
CA LEU A 71 -12.06 -15.59 -3.14
C LEU A 71 -13.23 -14.68 -3.56
N ARG A 72 -13.35 -13.50 -2.97
CA ARG A 72 -14.33 -12.48 -3.35
C ARG A 72 -13.72 -11.32 -4.14
N CYS A 73 -12.46 -11.01 -3.91
CA CYS A 73 -11.78 -9.88 -4.52
C CYS A 73 -11.75 -10.00 -6.04
N ILE A 74 -12.13 -8.92 -6.73
CA ILE A 74 -12.09 -8.83 -8.21
C ILE A 74 -10.92 -7.98 -8.71
N PHE A 75 -10.00 -7.60 -7.84
CA PHE A 75 -8.79 -6.81 -8.16
C PHE A 75 -9.07 -5.47 -8.87
N CYS A 76 -10.22 -4.83 -8.61
CA CYS A 76 -10.62 -3.60 -9.27
C CYS A 76 -9.80 -2.35 -8.85
N GLY A 77 -9.15 -2.36 -7.68
CA GLY A 77 -8.33 -1.25 -7.16
C GLY A 77 -9.10 -0.12 -6.49
N MET A 78 -10.44 -0.15 -6.40
CA MET A 78 -11.24 0.91 -5.78
C MET A 78 -10.88 1.13 -4.30
N CYS A 79 -10.51 0.07 -3.60
CA CYS A 79 -10.06 0.14 -2.21
C CYS A 79 -8.74 0.93 -2.06
N MET A 80 -7.82 0.82 -3.02
CA MET A 80 -6.58 1.57 -3.05
C MET A 80 -6.85 3.06 -3.29
N GLU A 81 -7.75 3.39 -4.21
CA GLU A 81 -8.14 4.79 -4.50
C GLU A 81 -8.86 5.45 -3.32
N ALA A 82 -9.67 4.69 -2.58
CA ALA A 82 -10.39 5.17 -1.41
C ALA A 82 -9.50 5.38 -0.17
N CYS A 83 -8.27 4.87 -0.17
CA CYS A 83 -7.39 4.93 0.99
C CYS A 83 -6.77 6.34 1.17
N PRO A 84 -7.15 7.09 2.24
CA PRO A 84 -6.70 8.48 2.40
C PRO A 84 -5.22 8.60 2.75
N THR A 85 -4.65 7.59 3.41
CA THR A 85 -3.24 7.58 3.84
C THR A 85 -2.33 6.84 2.87
N ARG A 86 -2.87 6.32 1.77
CA ARG A 86 -2.15 5.41 0.86
C ARG A 86 -1.47 4.24 1.58
N ALA A 87 -2.12 3.79 2.64
CA ALA A 87 -1.70 2.60 3.34
C ALA A 87 -1.85 1.35 2.47
N LEU A 88 -2.93 1.28 1.69
CA LEU A 88 -3.23 0.16 0.82
C LEU A 88 -2.75 0.46 -0.60
N THR A 89 -1.94 -0.42 -1.15
CA THR A 89 -1.50 -0.42 -2.54
C THR A 89 -1.57 -1.82 -3.13
N MET A 90 -1.43 -1.93 -4.44
CA MET A 90 -1.39 -3.22 -5.13
C MET A 90 -0.01 -3.44 -5.72
N SER A 91 0.50 -4.65 -5.59
CA SER A 91 1.79 -5.07 -6.13
C SER A 91 1.65 -5.66 -7.54
N ASN A 92 2.76 -6.09 -8.11
CA ASN A 92 2.75 -6.85 -9.35
C ASN A 92 2.67 -8.37 -9.14
N ASP A 93 2.48 -8.81 -7.90
CA ASP A 93 2.34 -10.20 -7.54
C ASP A 93 1.01 -10.76 -8.03
N PHE A 94 1.04 -11.83 -8.81
CA PHE A 94 -0.14 -12.46 -9.38
C PHE A 94 -0.22 -13.98 -9.11
N GLU A 95 0.82 -14.56 -8.53
CA GLU A 95 0.89 -15.99 -8.23
C GLU A 95 0.22 -16.26 -6.87
N LEU A 96 -1.12 -16.30 -6.88
CA LEU A 96 -1.96 -16.42 -5.69
C LEU A 96 -2.64 -17.79 -5.58
N ALA A 97 -2.21 -18.78 -6.38
CA ALA A 97 -2.82 -20.10 -6.35
C ALA A 97 -2.47 -20.84 -5.04
N VAL A 98 -3.49 -21.32 -4.36
CA VAL A 98 -3.38 -22.08 -3.11
C VAL A 98 -4.16 -23.40 -3.18
N TYR A 99 -3.86 -24.32 -2.28
CA TYR A 99 -4.56 -25.61 -2.19
C TYR A 99 -5.79 -25.60 -1.27
N ASP A 100 -5.84 -24.62 -0.35
CA ASP A 100 -6.92 -24.49 0.63
C ASP A 100 -7.57 -23.11 0.52
N ARG A 101 -8.90 -23.09 0.56
CA ARG A 101 -9.69 -21.84 0.50
C ARG A 101 -9.42 -20.91 1.66
N ALA A 102 -9.07 -21.43 2.83
CA ALA A 102 -8.75 -20.61 3.99
C ALA A 102 -7.45 -19.82 3.78
N ALA A 103 -6.51 -20.36 3.01
CA ALA A 103 -5.25 -19.68 2.69
C ALA A 103 -5.42 -18.46 1.76
N ASP A 104 -6.58 -18.33 1.09
CA ASP A 104 -6.93 -17.13 0.30
C ASP A 104 -7.61 -16.03 1.13
N ILE A 105 -7.69 -16.19 2.43
CA ILE A 105 -8.12 -15.14 3.35
C ILE A 105 -6.85 -14.55 3.99
N TYR A 106 -6.38 -13.46 3.41
CA TYR A 106 -5.17 -12.81 3.88
C TYR A 106 -5.49 -11.88 5.04
N GLU A 107 -4.76 -12.06 6.11
CA GLU A 107 -4.83 -11.22 7.29
C GLU A 107 -3.81 -10.07 7.25
N LYS A 108 -3.87 -9.19 8.23
CA LYS A 108 -3.00 -8.02 8.32
C LYS A 108 -1.51 -8.37 8.19
N GLN A 109 -1.05 -9.42 8.85
CA GLN A 109 0.33 -9.86 8.83
C GLN A 109 0.81 -10.31 7.44
N ASP A 110 -0.09 -10.90 6.65
CA ASP A 110 0.21 -11.35 5.29
C ASP A 110 0.28 -10.19 4.29
N LEU A 111 -0.46 -9.12 4.60
CA LEU A 111 -0.59 -7.94 3.76
C LEU A 111 0.45 -6.86 4.08
N LEU A 112 0.93 -6.83 5.33
CA LEU A 112 1.83 -5.79 5.79
C LEU A 112 3.23 -5.98 5.22
N VAL A 113 3.76 -4.92 4.58
CA VAL A 113 5.11 -4.96 4.02
C VAL A 113 6.14 -5.26 5.11
N PRO A 114 7.17 -6.07 4.80
CA PRO A 114 8.20 -6.41 5.76
C PRO A 114 8.98 -5.15 6.18
N LEU A 115 9.55 -5.22 7.38
CA LEU A 115 10.46 -4.18 7.88
C LEU A 115 11.72 -4.16 7.02
N LYS A 116 12.15 -2.94 6.67
CA LYS A 116 13.41 -2.69 5.98
C LYS A 116 14.48 -2.25 6.98
N GLU A 117 15.73 -2.23 6.55
CA GLU A 117 16.82 -1.67 7.35
C GLU A 117 16.50 -0.21 7.78
N GLY A 118 16.69 0.09 9.04
CA GLY A 118 16.36 1.39 9.64
C GLY A 118 14.92 1.54 10.14
N MET A 119 14.04 0.58 9.85
CA MET A 119 12.68 0.55 10.40
C MET A 119 12.64 -0.15 11.76
N LEU A 120 11.73 0.30 12.61
CA LEU A 120 11.42 -0.33 13.90
C LEU A 120 10.15 -1.17 13.80
N ALA A 121 10.08 -2.24 14.56
CA ALA A 121 8.83 -3.01 14.67
C ALA A 121 7.83 -2.25 15.56
N ALA A 122 6.62 -1.99 15.05
CA ALA A 122 5.54 -1.46 15.87
C ALA A 122 5.11 -2.52 16.94
N PRO A 123 4.66 -2.10 18.16
CA PRO A 123 4.44 -0.71 18.56
C PRO A 123 5.72 0.00 19.01
N HIS A 124 5.86 1.27 18.70
CA HIS A 124 6.91 2.15 19.21
C HIS A 124 6.44 3.61 19.14
N PRO A 125 6.95 4.53 19.97
CA PRO A 125 6.62 5.95 19.87
C PRO A 125 7.10 6.52 18.52
N MET A 126 6.55 7.66 18.11
CA MET A 126 7.06 8.38 16.95
C MET A 126 8.53 8.74 17.16
N VAL A 127 9.34 8.59 16.10
CA VAL A 127 10.78 8.86 16.15
C VAL A 127 11.01 10.35 16.30
N GLU A 128 11.87 10.74 17.23
CA GLU A 128 12.26 12.15 17.43
C GLU A 128 12.83 12.76 16.15
N GLY A 129 12.38 13.97 15.82
CA GLY A 129 12.80 14.69 14.63
C GLY A 129 11.88 14.57 13.43
N LEU A 130 10.89 13.65 13.45
CA LEU A 130 9.81 13.66 12.49
C LEU A 130 8.69 14.59 12.95
N CYS A 131 8.17 15.42 12.05
CA CYS A 131 7.02 16.26 12.32
C CYS A 131 5.73 15.62 11.80
N ASP A 132 4.58 16.11 12.29
CA ASP A 132 3.27 15.66 11.82
C ASP A 132 3.15 15.70 10.30
N GLY A 133 3.81 16.64 9.65
CA GLY A 133 3.86 16.76 8.21
C GLY A 133 4.49 15.56 7.49
N ASP A 134 5.47 14.91 8.11
CA ASP A 134 6.15 13.75 7.52
C ASP A 134 5.25 12.51 7.50
N TYR A 135 4.32 12.44 8.47
CA TYR A 135 3.34 11.36 8.55
C TYR A 135 2.05 11.67 7.75
N TYR A 136 1.57 12.91 7.79
CA TYR A 136 0.27 13.32 7.23
C TYR A 136 0.36 13.91 5.83
N ARG A 137 1.52 14.39 5.41
CA ARG A 137 1.76 14.61 3.99
C ARG A 137 1.83 13.24 3.32
N GLY A 138 0.66 12.70 3.01
CA GLY A 138 0.56 11.73 1.95
C GLY A 138 1.13 12.40 0.71
N GLU A 139 2.44 12.34 0.53
CA GLU A 139 3.03 12.66 -0.76
C GLU A 139 2.24 11.84 -1.76
N VAL A 140 1.52 12.55 -2.60
CA VAL A 140 1.05 11.96 -3.85
C VAL A 140 2.33 11.61 -4.57
N THR A 141 2.88 10.47 -4.22
CA THR A 141 4.04 9.95 -4.92
C THR A 141 3.63 9.89 -6.36
N GLY A 142 4.28 10.69 -7.18
CA GLY A 142 4.12 10.64 -8.62
C GLY A 142 4.33 9.20 -9.12
N PRO A 143 4.20 8.95 -10.39
CA PRO A 143 4.43 7.64 -10.95
C PRO A 143 5.81 7.10 -10.52
N THR A 144 5.90 5.82 -10.26
CA THR A 144 7.17 5.16 -9.94
C THR A 144 8.11 5.25 -11.14
N GLN A 145 9.43 5.18 -10.92
CA GLN A 145 10.40 5.20 -12.01
C GLN A 145 10.09 4.13 -13.07
N THR A 146 9.71 2.93 -12.64
CA THR A 146 9.32 1.84 -13.55
C THR A 146 8.13 2.20 -14.43
N GLN A 147 7.14 2.94 -13.89
CA GLN A 147 6.01 3.42 -14.68
C GLN A 147 6.43 4.47 -15.70
N ILE A 148 7.31 5.38 -15.31
CA ILE A 148 7.85 6.42 -16.19
C ILE A 148 8.63 5.78 -17.34
N ASP A 149 9.51 4.83 -17.04
CA ASP A 149 10.34 4.14 -18.03
C ASP A 149 9.47 3.33 -19.00
N TRP A 150 8.44 2.67 -18.51
CA TRP A 150 7.50 1.96 -19.37
C TRP A 150 6.75 2.89 -20.35
N VAL A 151 6.27 4.05 -19.86
CA VAL A 151 5.60 5.03 -20.73
C VAL A 151 6.57 5.58 -21.78
N LYS A 152 7.82 5.88 -21.41
CA LYS A 152 8.86 6.33 -22.34
C LYS A 152 9.15 5.30 -23.44
N GLU A 153 9.20 4.03 -23.07
CA GLU A 153 9.46 2.94 -24.02
C GLU A 153 8.31 2.70 -25.00
N HIS A 154 7.05 2.77 -24.48
CA HIS A 154 5.88 2.37 -25.25
C HIS A 154 5.07 3.54 -25.83
N ARG A 155 5.24 4.75 -25.28
CA ARG A 155 4.53 5.97 -25.66
C ARG A 155 5.45 7.20 -25.56
N PRO A 156 6.50 7.29 -26.37
CA PRO A 156 7.52 8.34 -26.22
C PRO A 156 6.95 9.77 -26.38
N ASP A 157 5.85 9.92 -27.11
CA ASP A 157 5.19 11.21 -27.34
C ASP A 157 4.11 11.54 -26.30
N ASP A 158 4.00 10.77 -25.19
CA ASP A 158 3.00 11.00 -24.15
C ASP A 158 3.30 12.30 -23.40
N PRO A 159 2.37 13.30 -23.40
CA PRO A 159 2.60 14.59 -22.77
C PRO A 159 2.75 14.51 -21.23
N THR A 160 2.36 13.40 -20.62
CA THR A 160 2.49 13.20 -19.16
C THR A 160 3.92 12.89 -18.73
N ILE A 161 4.82 12.55 -19.65
CA ILE A 161 6.24 12.26 -19.35
C ILE A 161 6.90 13.50 -18.74
N ALA A 162 6.73 14.68 -19.35
CA ALA A 162 7.34 15.92 -18.88
C ALA A 162 6.87 16.31 -17.47
N SER A 163 5.59 16.13 -17.18
CA SER A 163 5.02 16.41 -15.85
C SER A 163 5.50 15.42 -14.78
N ALA A 164 5.64 14.15 -15.15
CA ALA A 164 6.16 13.11 -14.26
C ALA A 164 7.64 13.33 -13.91
N GLU A 165 8.45 13.76 -14.88
CA GLU A 165 9.87 14.10 -14.65
C GLU A 165 10.03 15.34 -13.79
N ALA A 166 9.18 16.36 -13.97
CA ALA A 166 9.19 17.55 -13.12
C ALA A 166 8.84 17.21 -11.67
N ALA A 167 7.79 16.40 -11.44
CA ALA A 167 7.40 15.95 -10.12
C ALA A 167 8.48 15.09 -9.44
N ALA A 168 9.12 14.19 -10.19
CA ALA A 168 10.22 13.36 -9.66
C ALA A 168 11.46 14.19 -9.30
N LYS A 169 11.68 15.32 -9.96
CA LYS A 169 12.81 16.23 -9.68
C LYS A 169 12.55 17.12 -8.46
N GLU A 170 11.29 17.45 -8.21
CA GLU A 170 10.86 18.24 -7.06
C GLU A 170 10.88 17.41 -5.76
N ALA A 171 10.50 16.14 -5.84
CA ALA A 171 10.54 15.20 -4.73
C ALA A 171 11.97 14.81 -4.26
N ARG A 172 13.01 15.14 -5.06
CA ARG A 172 14.43 14.90 -4.74
C ARG A 172 15.12 16.13 -4.14
N ARG A 173 14.43 17.24 -3.97
CA ARG A 173 14.92 18.49 -3.35
C ARG A 173 14.47 18.62 -1.92
#